data_364e836ff610a44810e395c990f300eb
#
_entry.id   364e836ff610a44810e395c990f300eb
#
_cell.length_a   1.000
_cell.length_b   1.000
_cell.length_c   1.000
_cell.angle_alpha   90.00
_cell.angle_beta   90.00
_cell.angle_gamma   90.00
#
_symmetry.space_group_name_H-M   'P 1'
#
loop_
_entity.id
_entity.type
_entity.pdbx_description
1 polymer ?
#
loop_
_entity_poly.entity_id
_entity_poly.type
_entity_poly.pdbx_seq_one_letter_code
_entity_poly.pdbx_strand_id
1 'polypeptide(L)'
;IEDEELRYAMKDSGLGTPATRAAIIETLLTREYITREKRNLVPTHKGLAVYDVVKDKMIAQAELTGQWEKRLEEIRSGASVEAFKAEISDYTKTITQELLLAGAGLSTQLAESPAAV
;
A
#
# COMPACT_ATOMS: atom_id res chain seq x y z
N ILE A 1 12.03 7.37 -3.08
CA ILE A 1 11.17 8.38 -3.72
C ILE A 1 12.05 9.34 -4.52
N GLU A 2 11.80 9.45 -5.81
CA GLU A 2 12.62 10.27 -6.71
C GLU A 2 12.24 11.74 -6.70
N ASP A 3 10.97 12.06 -6.50
CA ASP A 3 10.47 13.43 -6.46
C ASP A 3 10.91 14.11 -5.16
N GLU A 4 11.61 15.25 -5.27
CA GLU A 4 12.14 15.95 -4.12
C GLU A 4 11.08 16.55 -3.20
N GLU A 5 9.98 17.06 -3.80
CA GLU A 5 8.87 17.60 -2.99
C GLU A 5 8.20 16.53 -2.17
N LEU A 6 7.96 15.37 -2.78
CA LEU A 6 7.33 14.24 -2.10
C LEU A 6 8.28 13.66 -1.04
N ARG A 7 9.57 13.61 -1.35
CA ARG A 7 10.58 13.18 -0.38
C ARG A 7 10.60 14.12 0.83
N TYR A 8 10.51 15.41 0.61
CA TYR A 8 10.48 16.39 1.69
C TYR A 8 9.21 16.22 2.53
N ALA A 9 8.05 16.04 1.89
CA ALA A 9 6.79 15.82 2.60
C ALA A 9 6.81 14.57 3.49
N MET A 10 7.59 13.57 3.11
CA MET A 10 7.74 12.32 3.84
C MET A 10 8.90 12.32 4.85
N LYS A 11 9.68 13.39 4.90
CA LYS A 11 10.93 13.47 5.63
C LYS A 11 10.84 13.05 7.09
N ASP A 12 9.80 13.49 7.78
CA ASP A 12 9.62 13.21 9.21
C ASP A 12 8.59 12.12 9.48
N SER A 13 7.86 11.69 8.46
CA SER A 13 6.76 10.74 8.59
C SER A 13 7.16 9.32 8.21
N GLY A 14 7.94 9.17 7.15
CA GLY A 14 8.28 7.87 6.60
C GLY A 14 7.04 7.06 6.22
N LEU A 15 7.22 5.79 5.94
CA LEU A 15 6.12 4.85 5.76
C LEU A 15 5.85 4.17 7.10
N GLY A 16 4.99 4.79 7.89
CA GLY A 16 4.68 4.33 9.24
C GLY A 16 5.73 4.74 10.26
N THR A 17 5.40 4.58 11.52
CA THR A 17 6.30 4.75 12.66
C THR A 17 6.97 3.42 12.99
N PRO A 18 8.04 3.39 13.81
CA PRO A 18 8.62 2.12 14.25
C PRO A 18 7.61 1.17 14.89
N ALA A 19 6.71 1.68 15.72
CA ALA A 19 5.65 0.87 16.34
C ALA A 19 4.66 0.35 15.30
N THR A 20 4.24 1.20 14.36
CA THR A 20 3.32 0.83 13.29
C THR A 20 3.94 -0.20 12.35
N ARG A 21 5.22 -0.06 12.04
CA ARG A 21 5.94 -1.01 11.18
C ARG A 21 5.98 -2.40 11.78
N ALA A 22 6.24 -2.49 13.09
CA ALA A 22 6.23 -3.77 13.79
C ALA A 22 4.85 -4.44 13.71
N ALA A 23 3.77 -3.68 13.93
CA ALA A 23 2.41 -4.18 13.84
C ALA A 23 2.06 -4.65 12.41
N ILE A 24 2.49 -3.92 11.40
CA ILE A 24 2.28 -4.29 9.99
C ILE A 24 2.98 -5.62 9.68
N ILE A 25 4.24 -5.78 10.10
CA ILE A 25 4.99 -7.02 9.88
C ILE A 25 4.30 -8.20 10.56
N GLU A 26 3.84 -8.03 11.80
CA GLU A 26 3.12 -9.08 12.52
C GLU A 26 1.81 -9.45 11.83
N THR A 27 1.09 -8.47 11.30
CA THR A 27 -0.13 -8.71 10.53
C THR A 27 0.16 -9.53 9.27
N LEU A 28 1.23 -9.18 8.54
CA LEU A 28 1.62 -9.91 7.33
C LEU A 28 2.02 -11.35 7.64
N LEU A 29 2.70 -11.58 8.75
CA LEU A 29 3.05 -12.92 9.22
C LEU A 29 1.80 -13.72 9.60
N THR A 30 0.90 -13.12 10.35
CA THR A 30 -0.34 -13.76 10.81
C THR A 30 -1.24 -14.15 9.64
N ARG A 31 -1.30 -13.29 8.62
CA ARG A 31 -2.09 -13.53 7.40
C ARG A 31 -1.37 -14.36 6.35
N GLU A 32 -0.17 -14.81 6.65
CA GLU A 32 0.62 -15.69 5.79
C GLU A 32 1.01 -15.07 4.44
N TYR A 33 1.16 -13.75 4.39
CA TYR A 33 1.72 -13.08 3.22
C TYR A 33 3.24 -13.16 3.19
N ILE A 34 3.86 -13.25 4.37
CA ILE A 34 5.30 -13.45 4.53
C ILE A 34 5.53 -14.52 5.59
N THR A 35 6.73 -15.09 5.59
CA THR A 35 7.15 -16.05 6.61
C THR A 35 8.58 -15.73 7.04
N ARG A 36 8.97 -16.23 8.22
CA ARG A 36 10.34 -16.09 8.70
C ARG A 36 11.15 -17.31 8.32
N GLU A 37 12.31 -17.08 7.70
CA GLU A 37 13.32 -18.09 7.49
C GLU A 37 14.60 -17.62 8.18
N LYS A 38 14.93 -18.21 9.32
CA LYS A 38 16.04 -17.77 10.18
C LYS A 38 15.83 -16.30 10.57
N ARG A 39 16.66 -15.39 10.10
CA ARG A 39 16.58 -13.96 10.38
C ARG A 39 15.92 -13.16 9.26
N ASN A 40 15.51 -13.83 8.19
CA ASN A 40 14.98 -13.18 7.01
C ASN A 40 13.46 -13.27 6.98
N LEU A 41 12.83 -12.25 6.39
CA LEU A 41 11.43 -12.28 6.03
C LEU A 41 11.35 -12.64 4.54
N VAL A 42 10.58 -13.66 4.23
CA VAL A 42 10.49 -14.20 2.87
C VAL A 42 9.02 -14.17 2.45
N PRO A 43 8.70 -13.69 1.23
CA PRO A 43 7.31 -13.70 0.77
C PRO A 43 6.83 -15.12 0.52
N THR A 44 5.56 -15.37 0.86
CA THR A 44 4.88 -16.62 0.55
C THR A 44 4.34 -16.56 -0.88
N HIS A 45 3.85 -17.69 -1.39
CA HIS A 45 3.16 -17.71 -2.68
C HIS A 45 1.96 -16.74 -2.67
N LYS A 46 1.19 -16.75 -1.59
CA LYS A 46 0.06 -15.83 -1.39
C LYS A 46 0.50 -14.38 -1.42
N GLY A 47 1.61 -14.05 -0.74
CA GLY A 47 2.16 -12.69 -0.72
C GLY A 47 2.61 -12.23 -2.11
N LEU A 48 3.27 -13.11 -2.86
CA LEU A 48 3.70 -12.80 -4.23
C LEU A 48 2.51 -12.61 -5.17
N ALA A 49 1.45 -13.42 -5.01
CA ALA A 49 0.25 -13.28 -5.82
C ALA A 49 -0.43 -11.93 -5.59
N VAL A 50 -0.55 -11.49 -4.34
CA VAL A 50 -1.10 -10.17 -4.02
C VAL A 50 -0.19 -9.06 -4.57
N TYR A 51 1.12 -9.21 -4.41
CA TYR A 51 2.08 -8.25 -4.93
C TYR A 51 1.94 -8.07 -6.44
N ASP A 52 1.79 -9.16 -7.20
CA ASP A 52 1.63 -9.10 -8.64
C ASP A 52 0.40 -8.31 -9.06
N VAL A 53 -0.67 -8.35 -8.27
CA VAL A 53 -1.89 -7.58 -8.54
C VAL A 53 -1.67 -6.10 -8.26
N VAL A 54 -0.99 -5.74 -7.16
CA VAL A 54 -0.93 -4.35 -6.69
C VAL A 54 0.34 -3.60 -7.09
N LYS A 55 1.38 -4.28 -7.55
CA LYS A 55 2.70 -3.66 -7.81
C LYS A 55 2.66 -2.46 -8.74
N ASP A 56 1.74 -2.47 -9.71
CA ASP A 56 1.58 -1.39 -10.67
C ASP A 56 0.50 -0.38 -10.27
N LYS A 57 -0.10 -0.55 -9.09
CA LYS A 57 -1.17 0.32 -8.62
C LYS A 57 -0.62 1.42 -7.72
N MET A 58 -1.25 2.58 -7.75
CA MET A 58 -0.86 3.69 -6.88
C MET A 58 -0.89 3.33 -5.40
N ILE A 59 -1.78 2.42 -5.01
CA ILE A 59 -1.91 2.01 -3.62
C ILE A 59 -0.62 1.39 -3.06
N ALA A 60 0.21 0.82 -3.92
CA ALA A 60 1.47 0.21 -3.52
C ALA A 60 2.68 1.15 -3.62
N GLN A 61 2.46 2.40 -4.04
CA GLN A 61 3.53 3.36 -4.27
C GLN A 61 3.67 4.31 -3.09
N ALA A 62 4.90 4.49 -2.61
CA ALA A 62 5.21 5.43 -1.54
C ALA A 62 4.86 6.87 -1.94
N GLU A 63 4.92 7.19 -3.21
CA GLU A 63 4.59 8.50 -3.76
C GLU A 63 3.17 8.94 -3.43
N LEU A 64 2.21 8.02 -3.39
CA LEU A 64 0.83 8.35 -3.01
C LEU A 64 0.77 8.91 -1.59
N THR A 65 1.45 8.28 -0.65
CA THR A 65 1.52 8.77 0.73
C THR A 65 2.16 10.15 0.78
N GLY A 66 3.24 10.35 0.03
CA GLY A 66 3.90 11.65 -0.05
C GLY A 66 2.98 12.73 -0.61
N GLN A 67 2.23 12.43 -1.66
CA GLN A 67 1.26 13.35 -2.24
C GLN A 67 0.17 13.74 -1.23
N TRP A 68 -0.36 12.77 -0.49
CA TRP A 68 -1.39 13.03 0.51
C TRP A 68 -0.85 13.81 1.70
N GLU A 69 0.37 13.55 2.15
CA GLU A 69 1.01 14.35 3.20
C GLU A 69 1.19 15.80 2.75
N LYS A 70 1.59 16.01 1.50
CA LYS A 70 1.70 17.34 0.92
C LYS A 70 0.34 18.05 0.89
N ARG A 71 -0.73 17.37 0.49
CA ARG A 71 -2.08 17.92 0.47
C ARG A 71 -2.56 18.30 1.87
N LEU A 72 -2.28 17.46 2.87
CA LEU A 72 -2.63 17.75 4.25
C LEU A 72 -1.89 18.99 4.76
N GLU A 73 -0.62 19.16 4.38
CA GLU A 73 0.14 20.35 4.73
C GLU A 73 -0.43 21.62 4.07
N GLU A 74 -0.86 21.52 2.81
CA GLU A 74 -1.53 22.61 2.11
C GLU A 74 -2.84 23.01 2.80
N ILE A 75 -3.61 22.03 3.30
CA ILE A 75 -4.84 22.27 4.06
C ILE A 75 -4.53 22.99 5.36
N ARG A 76 -3.46 22.60 6.05
CA ARG A 76 -3.01 23.29 7.26
C ARG A 76 -2.71 24.76 6.97
N SER A 77 -2.22 25.06 5.78
CA SER A 77 -1.89 26.40 5.32
C SER A 77 -3.07 27.14 4.68
N GLY A 78 -4.26 26.56 4.67
CA GLY A 78 -5.49 27.22 4.23
C GLY A 78 -6.11 26.71 2.92
N ALA A 79 -5.58 25.63 2.33
CA ALA A 79 -6.15 25.07 1.12
C ALA A 79 -7.51 24.38 1.40
N SER A 80 -8.29 24.16 0.33
CA SER A 80 -9.63 23.58 0.44
C SER A 80 -9.62 22.13 0.88
N VAL A 81 -10.29 21.81 1.98
CA VAL A 81 -10.53 20.44 2.43
C VAL A 81 -11.42 19.70 1.44
N GLU A 82 -12.41 20.39 0.86
CA GLU A 82 -13.39 19.76 -0.04
C GLU A 82 -12.74 19.22 -1.31
N ALA A 83 -11.75 19.91 -1.86
CA ALA A 83 -11.00 19.45 -3.02
C ALA A 83 -10.25 18.16 -2.71
N PHE A 84 -9.63 18.06 -1.55
CA PHE A 84 -8.93 16.86 -1.12
C PHE A 84 -9.87 15.69 -0.88
N LYS A 85 -11.02 15.94 -0.25
CA LYS A 85 -12.05 14.91 -0.07
C LYS A 85 -12.53 14.35 -1.40
N ALA A 86 -12.73 15.22 -2.39
CA ALA A 86 -13.13 14.79 -3.73
C ALA A 86 -12.07 13.91 -4.40
N GLU A 87 -10.80 14.27 -4.27
CA GLU A 87 -9.68 13.47 -4.79
C GLU A 87 -9.64 12.09 -4.16
N ILE A 88 -9.79 12.00 -2.83
CA ILE A 88 -9.81 10.72 -2.11
C ILE A 88 -10.99 9.87 -2.56
N SER A 89 -12.16 10.47 -2.70
CA SER A 89 -13.36 9.78 -3.15
C SER A 89 -13.17 9.20 -4.56
N ASP A 90 -12.68 10.00 -5.50
CA ASP A 90 -12.42 9.57 -6.87
C ASP A 90 -11.35 8.49 -6.93
N TYR A 91 -10.27 8.65 -6.16
CA TYR A 91 -9.22 7.64 -6.06
C TYR A 91 -9.76 6.31 -5.53
N THR A 92 -10.58 6.37 -4.48
CA THR A 92 -11.17 5.18 -3.87
C THR A 92 -12.05 4.43 -4.86
N LYS A 93 -12.86 5.15 -5.64
CA LYS A 93 -13.70 4.55 -6.68
C LYS A 93 -12.85 3.87 -7.76
N THR A 94 -11.82 4.56 -8.23
CA THR A 94 -10.93 4.05 -9.28
C THR A 94 -10.20 2.79 -8.81
N ILE A 95 -9.58 2.82 -7.63
CA ILE A 95 -8.83 1.67 -7.12
C ILE A 95 -9.75 0.49 -6.83
N THR A 96 -10.95 0.75 -6.36
CA THR A 96 -11.94 -0.31 -6.09
C THR A 96 -12.30 -1.03 -7.38
N GLN A 97 -12.58 -0.29 -8.45
CA GLN A 97 -12.88 -0.87 -9.76
C GLN A 97 -11.71 -1.67 -10.31
N GLU A 98 -10.51 -1.13 -10.24
CA GLU A 98 -9.30 -1.82 -10.69
C GLU A 98 -9.06 -3.13 -9.94
N LEU A 99 -9.23 -3.11 -8.62
CA LEU A 99 -9.02 -4.29 -7.80
C LEU A 99 -10.13 -5.34 -7.98
N LEU A 100 -11.35 -4.92 -8.24
CA LEU A 100 -12.44 -5.86 -8.56
C LEU A 100 -12.15 -6.61 -9.85
N LEU A 101 -11.64 -5.93 -10.88
CA LEU A 101 -11.26 -6.56 -12.13
C LEU A 101 -10.05 -7.49 -11.97
N ALA A 102 -9.06 -7.06 -11.20
CA ALA A 102 -7.87 -7.87 -10.93
C ALA A 102 -8.16 -9.02 -9.95
N GLY A 103 -9.15 -8.83 -9.06
CA GLY A 103 -9.49 -9.80 -8.03
C GLY A 103 -9.96 -11.14 -8.55
N ALA A 104 -10.63 -11.17 -9.70
CA ALA A 104 -11.04 -12.42 -10.32
C ALA A 104 -9.82 -13.28 -10.70
N GLY A 105 -8.80 -12.66 -11.29
CA GLY A 105 -7.55 -13.35 -11.63
C GLY A 105 -6.79 -13.78 -10.39
N LEU A 106 -6.75 -12.95 -9.38
CA LEU A 106 -6.10 -13.25 -8.10
C LEU A 106 -6.76 -14.44 -7.41
N SER A 107 -8.08 -14.46 -7.38
CA SER A 107 -8.84 -15.56 -6.78
C SER A 107 -8.51 -16.89 -7.46
N THR A 108 -8.48 -16.92 -8.78
CA THR A 108 -8.09 -18.09 -9.56
C THR A 108 -6.65 -18.51 -9.25
N GLN A 109 -5.74 -17.57 -9.23
CA GLN A 109 -4.32 -17.82 -8.96
C GLN A 109 -4.12 -18.43 -7.56
N LEU A 110 -4.81 -17.90 -6.55
CA LEU A 110 -4.73 -18.42 -5.19
C LEU A 110 -5.34 -19.82 -5.07
N ALA A 111 -6.44 -20.09 -5.78
CA ALA A 111 -7.06 -21.40 -5.79
C ALA A 111 -6.18 -22.48 -6.42
N GLU A 112 -5.34 -22.11 -7.38
CA GLU A 112 -4.40 -23.01 -8.06
C GLU A 112 -3.08 -23.17 -7.32
N SER A 113 -2.83 -22.37 -6.28
CA SER A 113 -1.55 -22.40 -5.59
C SER A 113 -1.39 -23.63 -4.72
N PRO A 114 -0.15 -24.11 -4.51
CA PRO A 114 0.13 -25.17 -3.56
C PRO A 114 -0.29 -24.76 -2.16
N ALA A 115 -0.88 -25.69 -1.42
CA ALA A 115 -1.38 -25.42 -0.07
C ALA A 115 -0.27 -25.14 0.94
N ALA A 116 0.94 -25.54 0.65
CA ALA A 116 2.05 -25.45 1.58
C ALA A 116 2.87 -24.19 1.32
N VAL A 117 2.61 -23.15 2.02
CA VAL A 117 3.52 -22.01 2.00
C VAL A 117 3.57 -21.33 3.35
#